data_e3819b958cb0f4066607fe5f193f6f7b
#
_entry.id   e3819b958cb0f4066607fe5f193f6f7b
#
_cell.length_a   1.000
_cell.length_b   1.000
_cell.length_c   1.000
_cell.angle_alpha   90.00
_cell.angle_beta   90.00
_cell.angle_gamma   90.00
#
_symmetry.space_group_name_H-M   'P 1'
#
loop_
_entity.id
_entity.type
_entity.pdbx_description
1 polymer ?
#
loop_
_entity_poly.entity_id
_entity_poly.type
_entity_poly.pdbx_seq_one_letter_code
_entity_poly.pdbx_strand_id
1 'polypeptide(L)'
;MMTRSNLIIVINLLFLNSYADFPAKIPMEKPTQKVSPAVERLYDEWNPHEDRENELYSNFKYSQINGFERSKTISRRDPSKIILIDGVYHVWYTCRKTAGVPAGKNATENIPSFDWDLCDIWHATSSDGWHWIEDPEPAVTRLAKPNYGWRSISTTDILIWKNKYYLYYQGFNEIPGIHSGDRAAVTVAEAESPYGPWKPLGEVVVDFGKEGEWDSNAIHDPNPIIYDGKIYLYYKGSPQKGGKGGTLIRAQGVAIAENPLGPFVKSDLNPIINSGHETCMFPWKKGVAAIV
;
A
#
# COMPACT_ATOMS: atom_id res chain seq x y z
N MET A 1 -45.72 48.96 -22.21
CA MET A 1 -44.39 49.07 -21.63
C MET A 1 -44.33 48.01 -20.55
N MET A 2 -43.85 46.77 -20.86
CA MET A 2 -43.82 45.65 -19.93
C MET A 2 -42.39 45.45 -19.46
N THR A 3 -42.16 45.62 -18.17
CA THR A 3 -40.90 45.40 -17.50
C THR A 3 -40.72 43.88 -17.28
N ARG A 4 -39.71 43.32 -17.89
CA ARG A 4 -39.27 41.93 -17.63
C ARG A 4 -38.44 41.89 -16.33
N SER A 5 -38.97 41.24 -15.32
CA SER A 5 -38.20 40.87 -14.10
C SER A 5 -37.34 39.65 -14.40
N ASN A 6 -36.03 39.83 -14.34
CA ASN A 6 -35.06 38.72 -14.40
C ASN A 6 -35.05 38.01 -13.06
N LEU A 7 -35.54 36.78 -13.03
CA LEU A 7 -35.42 35.87 -11.88
C LEU A 7 -34.01 35.25 -11.92
N ILE A 8 -33.12 35.67 -11.03
CA ILE A 8 -31.83 35.04 -10.84
C ILE A 8 -32.04 33.84 -9.90
N ILE A 9 -31.97 32.63 -10.44
CA ILE A 9 -31.97 31.41 -9.66
C ILE A 9 -30.50 31.17 -9.21
N VAL A 10 -30.22 31.45 -7.95
CA VAL A 10 -28.94 31.07 -7.32
C VAL A 10 -29.05 29.59 -6.93
N ILE A 11 -28.45 28.72 -7.74
CA ILE A 11 -28.30 27.32 -7.39
C ILE A 11 -27.12 27.25 -6.39
N ASN A 12 -27.45 27.18 -5.11
CA ASN A 12 -26.48 26.77 -4.10
C ASN A 12 -26.16 25.28 -4.31
N LEU A 13 -25.07 25.00 -5.01
CA LEU A 13 -24.42 23.68 -4.99
C LEU A 13 -23.83 23.47 -3.59
N LEU A 14 -24.62 22.91 -2.72
CA LEU A 14 -24.13 22.24 -1.51
C LEU A 14 -23.26 21.08 -1.97
N PHE A 15 -21.94 21.29 -1.99
CA PHE A 15 -20.99 20.18 -1.95
C PHE A 15 -21.18 19.51 -0.60
N LEU A 16 -22.09 18.57 -0.54
CA LEU A 16 -22.07 17.53 0.48
C LEU A 16 -20.74 16.80 0.29
N ASN A 17 -19.76 17.11 1.13
CA ASN A 17 -18.67 16.20 1.40
C ASN A 17 -19.30 14.93 1.97
N SER A 18 -19.74 14.05 1.10
CA SER A 18 -20.02 12.69 1.50
C SER A 18 -18.66 12.06 1.82
N TYR A 19 -18.20 12.22 3.05
CA TYR A 19 -17.40 11.15 3.65
C TYR A 19 -18.29 9.93 3.49
N ALA A 20 -17.87 8.98 2.67
CA ALA A 20 -18.56 7.71 2.61
C ALA A 20 -18.44 7.12 4.01
N ASP A 21 -19.48 7.25 4.81
CA ASP A 21 -19.62 6.45 6.01
C ASP A 21 -19.53 5.01 5.54
N PHE A 22 -18.45 4.33 5.92
CA PHE A 22 -18.37 2.90 5.69
C PHE A 22 -19.62 2.30 6.34
N PRO A 23 -20.43 1.56 5.59
CA PRO A 23 -21.64 1.01 6.13
C PRO A 23 -21.27 0.17 7.36
N ALA A 24 -21.95 0.41 8.46
CA ALA A 24 -21.73 -0.35 9.70
C ALA A 24 -22.03 -1.86 9.51
N LYS A 25 -22.54 -2.23 8.34
CA LYS A 25 -22.85 -3.61 7.92
C LYS A 25 -22.57 -3.75 6.43
N ILE A 26 -22.12 -4.92 6.03
CA ILE A 26 -22.03 -5.28 4.62
C ILE A 26 -23.42 -5.16 3.99
N PRO A 27 -23.57 -4.53 2.81
CA PRO A 27 -24.86 -4.42 2.13
C PRO A 27 -25.55 -5.79 1.99
N MET A 28 -26.82 -5.86 2.34
CA MET A 28 -27.62 -7.11 2.23
C MET A 28 -27.78 -7.57 0.79
N GLU A 29 -27.87 -6.61 -0.14
CA GLU A 29 -28.11 -6.89 -1.54
C GLU A 29 -26.82 -6.70 -2.34
N LYS A 30 -26.60 -7.60 -3.28
CA LYS A 30 -25.50 -7.51 -4.24
C LYS A 30 -25.61 -6.15 -4.99
N PRO A 31 -24.52 -5.37 -5.09
CA PRO A 31 -24.52 -4.12 -5.83
C PRO A 31 -24.99 -4.33 -7.28
N THR A 32 -25.84 -3.44 -7.79
CA THR A 32 -26.35 -3.51 -9.17
C THR A 32 -25.29 -3.14 -10.21
N GLN A 33 -24.25 -2.42 -9.80
CA GLN A 33 -23.10 -2.14 -10.65
C GLN A 33 -22.21 -3.37 -10.82
N LYS A 34 -21.48 -3.43 -11.93
CA LYS A 34 -20.52 -4.52 -12.19
C LYS A 34 -19.49 -4.56 -11.07
N VAL A 35 -19.43 -5.68 -10.38
CA VAL A 35 -18.45 -5.96 -9.33
C VAL A 35 -17.35 -6.90 -9.84
N SER A 36 -16.29 -7.06 -9.06
CA SER A 36 -15.23 -8.03 -9.41
C SER A 36 -15.72 -9.47 -9.24
N PRO A 37 -15.11 -10.45 -9.93
CA PRO A 37 -15.43 -11.86 -9.74
C PRO A 37 -15.31 -12.35 -8.30
N ALA A 38 -14.41 -11.76 -7.51
CA ALA A 38 -14.26 -12.08 -6.09
C ALA A 38 -15.47 -11.61 -5.29
N VAL A 39 -15.94 -10.38 -5.53
CA VAL A 39 -17.15 -9.85 -4.90
C VAL A 39 -18.39 -10.59 -5.39
N GLU A 40 -18.45 -11.02 -6.65
CA GLU A 40 -19.52 -11.90 -7.12
C GLU A 40 -19.59 -13.19 -6.33
N ARG A 41 -18.47 -13.90 -6.19
CA ARG A 41 -18.39 -15.13 -5.38
C ARG A 41 -18.81 -14.89 -3.93
N LEU A 42 -18.43 -13.74 -3.34
CA LEU A 42 -18.83 -13.39 -1.99
C LEU A 42 -20.34 -13.42 -1.80
N TYR A 43 -21.10 -12.83 -2.73
CA TYR A 43 -22.55 -12.79 -2.65
C TYR A 43 -23.24 -14.08 -3.11
N ASP A 44 -22.61 -14.83 -4.03
CA ASP A 44 -23.21 -16.03 -4.62
C ASP A 44 -22.92 -17.28 -3.76
N GLU A 45 -21.77 -17.33 -3.08
CA GLU A 45 -21.31 -18.51 -2.33
C GLU A 45 -21.32 -18.33 -0.81
N TRP A 46 -21.31 -17.08 -0.32
CA TRP A 46 -21.28 -16.77 1.10
C TRP A 46 -22.14 -15.56 1.42
N ASN A 47 -23.06 -15.72 2.38
CA ASN A 47 -23.84 -14.61 2.91
C ASN A 47 -23.24 -14.14 4.24
N PRO A 48 -22.50 -13.04 4.28
CA PRO A 48 -21.86 -12.54 5.49
C PRO A 48 -22.85 -12.11 6.55
N HIS A 49 -24.13 -11.88 6.19
CA HIS A 49 -25.19 -11.53 7.16
C HIS A 49 -25.76 -12.75 7.89
N GLU A 50 -25.65 -13.92 7.28
CA GLU A 50 -26.09 -15.18 7.86
C GLU A 50 -24.97 -15.86 8.64
N ASP A 51 -23.72 -15.71 8.17
CA ASP A 51 -22.53 -16.29 8.80
C ASP A 51 -21.95 -15.39 9.89
N ARG A 52 -22.75 -15.08 10.90
CA ARG A 52 -22.32 -14.25 12.05
C ARG A 52 -21.37 -14.96 13.01
N GLU A 53 -21.34 -16.27 12.95
CA GLU A 53 -20.43 -17.09 13.75
C GLU A 53 -19.03 -17.19 13.12
N ASN A 54 -18.84 -16.62 11.92
CA ASN A 54 -17.53 -16.52 11.31
C ASN A 54 -16.63 -15.62 12.15
N GLU A 55 -15.52 -16.15 12.62
CA GLU A 55 -14.57 -15.45 13.49
C GLU A 55 -13.89 -14.24 12.82
N LEU A 56 -13.97 -14.12 11.48
CA LEU A 56 -13.52 -12.94 10.72
C LEU A 56 -14.66 -11.92 10.50
N TYR A 57 -15.88 -12.23 10.99
CA TYR A 57 -16.97 -11.26 10.92
C TYR A 57 -16.68 -10.07 11.82
N SER A 58 -16.72 -8.86 11.27
CA SER A 58 -16.43 -7.63 12.00
C SER A 58 -17.34 -6.49 11.56
N ASN A 59 -17.80 -5.71 12.54
CA ASN A 59 -18.45 -4.43 12.31
C ASN A 59 -17.40 -3.32 12.38
N PHE A 60 -16.99 -2.80 11.23
CA PHE A 60 -16.07 -1.68 11.18
C PHE A 60 -16.77 -0.37 11.59
N LYS A 61 -16.09 0.40 12.44
CA LYS A 61 -16.49 1.77 12.76
C LYS A 61 -15.36 2.70 12.34
N TYR A 62 -15.72 3.74 11.61
CA TYR A 62 -14.76 4.81 11.33
C TYR A 62 -14.49 5.60 12.61
N SER A 63 -13.23 5.83 12.90
CA SER A 63 -12.78 6.74 13.95
C SER A 63 -11.59 7.53 13.46
N GLN A 64 -11.61 8.83 13.68
CA GLN A 64 -10.47 9.67 13.34
C GLN A 64 -9.36 9.46 14.37
N ILE A 65 -8.15 9.23 13.88
CA ILE A 65 -6.93 9.23 14.70
C ILE A 65 -6.30 10.62 14.70
N ASN A 66 -5.60 10.97 15.78
CA ASN A 66 -4.92 12.25 15.91
C ASN A 66 -3.44 12.13 15.57
N GLY A 67 -2.80 13.22 15.15
CA GLY A 67 -1.38 13.29 14.81
C GLY A 67 -1.07 13.19 13.33
N PHE A 68 -2.10 12.94 12.50
CA PHE A 68 -1.95 12.81 11.04
C PHE A 68 -2.88 13.76 10.28
N GLU A 69 -2.87 15.04 10.64
CA GLU A 69 -3.73 16.04 10.04
C GLU A 69 -3.46 16.18 8.54
N ARG A 70 -4.53 16.36 7.78
CA ARG A 70 -4.46 16.52 6.33
C ARG A 70 -3.78 17.83 5.95
N SER A 71 -2.93 17.76 4.92
CA SER A 71 -2.31 18.93 4.30
C SER A 71 -2.27 18.76 2.78
N LYS A 72 -2.31 19.86 2.03
CA LYS A 72 -2.17 19.82 0.56
C LYS A 72 -0.73 19.50 0.12
N THR A 73 0.25 19.80 0.95
CA THR A 73 1.67 19.63 0.67
C THR A 73 2.29 18.39 1.33
N ILE A 74 1.53 17.73 2.21
CA ILE A 74 1.95 16.51 2.87
C ILE A 74 1.01 15.39 2.44
N SER A 75 1.57 14.34 1.83
CA SER A 75 0.87 13.10 1.55
C SER A 75 1.32 12.05 2.57
N ARG A 76 0.38 11.38 3.24
CA ARG A 76 0.61 10.21 4.11
C ARG A 76 -0.28 9.09 3.64
N ARG A 77 0.32 7.92 3.39
CA ARG A 77 -0.40 6.79 2.81
C ARG A 77 0.34 5.47 3.03
N ASP A 78 -0.32 4.38 2.68
CA ASP A 78 0.22 3.03 2.60
C ASP A 78 1.01 2.65 3.87
N PRO A 79 0.34 2.59 5.05
CA PRO A 79 0.98 2.23 6.30
C PRO A 79 1.36 0.75 6.31
N SER A 80 2.43 0.42 7.03
CA SER A 80 2.75 -0.93 7.43
C SER A 80 1.66 -1.51 8.36
N LYS A 81 1.73 -2.80 8.66
CA LYS A 81 1.05 -3.30 9.85
C LYS A 81 1.49 -2.52 11.09
N ILE A 82 0.56 -2.31 12.01
CA ILE A 82 0.87 -1.72 13.33
C ILE A 82 1.40 -2.85 14.23
N ILE A 83 2.53 -2.61 14.86
CA ILE A 83 3.13 -3.55 15.81
C ILE A 83 3.25 -2.92 17.20
N LEU A 84 3.13 -3.75 18.23
CA LEU A 84 3.27 -3.35 19.63
C LEU A 84 4.60 -3.87 20.16
N ILE A 85 5.49 -2.96 20.61
CA ILE A 85 6.79 -3.27 21.18
C ILE A 85 6.89 -2.54 22.52
N ASP A 86 7.12 -3.27 23.61
CA ASP A 86 7.28 -2.71 24.96
C ASP A 86 6.16 -1.74 25.38
N GLY A 87 4.91 -2.02 24.96
CA GLY A 87 3.74 -1.19 25.26
C GLY A 87 3.56 0.05 24.37
N VAL A 88 4.38 0.21 23.34
CA VAL A 88 4.29 1.29 22.36
C VAL A 88 3.88 0.73 21.01
N TYR A 89 2.86 1.31 20.40
CA TYR A 89 2.46 1.02 19.02
C TYR A 89 3.38 1.75 18.06
N HIS A 90 3.82 1.04 17.01
CA HIS A 90 4.67 1.55 15.95
C HIS A 90 4.00 1.37 14.60
N VAL A 91 4.12 2.36 13.72
CA VAL A 91 3.70 2.31 12.33
C VAL A 91 4.70 3.03 11.45
N TRP A 92 5.03 2.42 10.32
CA TRP A 92 5.80 3.07 9.25
C TRP A 92 4.88 3.31 8.06
N TYR A 93 5.09 4.39 7.35
CA TYR A 93 4.21 4.75 6.23
C TYR A 93 4.93 5.61 5.21
N THR A 94 4.40 5.60 4.01
CA THR A 94 4.82 6.49 2.92
C THR A 94 4.47 7.92 3.26
N CYS A 95 5.45 8.82 3.21
CA CYS A 95 5.17 10.24 3.37
C CYS A 95 5.99 11.11 2.42
N ARG A 96 5.30 12.08 1.81
CA ARG A 96 5.91 13.17 1.05
C ARG A 96 5.65 14.48 1.75
N LYS A 97 6.71 15.22 2.00
CA LYS A 97 6.66 16.60 2.52
C LYS A 97 7.40 17.50 1.52
N THR A 98 6.70 17.96 0.49
CA THR A 98 7.25 18.83 -0.56
C THR A 98 6.49 20.16 -0.61
N ALA A 99 7.15 21.22 -1.04
CA ALA A 99 6.50 22.52 -1.21
C ALA A 99 5.43 22.53 -2.30
N GLY A 100 5.57 21.65 -3.30
CA GLY A 100 4.66 21.52 -4.44
C GLY A 100 3.62 20.44 -4.26
N VAL A 101 2.48 20.62 -4.92
CA VAL A 101 1.46 19.58 -5.10
C VAL A 101 1.78 18.73 -6.32
N PRO A 102 1.24 17.50 -6.44
CA PRO A 102 1.43 16.65 -7.61
C PRO A 102 1.01 17.35 -8.91
N ALA A 103 1.86 17.28 -9.93
CA ALA A 103 1.68 17.94 -11.22
C ALA A 103 1.43 16.97 -12.40
N GLY A 104 1.26 15.68 -12.12
CA GLY A 104 1.05 14.65 -13.13
C GLY A 104 2.19 14.64 -14.18
N LYS A 105 1.82 14.72 -15.44
CA LYS A 105 2.78 14.72 -16.56
C LYS A 105 3.76 15.92 -16.59
N ASN A 106 3.47 16.95 -15.79
CA ASN A 106 4.34 18.12 -15.65
C ASN A 106 5.31 17.98 -14.47
N ALA A 107 5.43 16.80 -13.90
CA ALA A 107 6.41 16.51 -12.86
C ALA A 107 7.84 16.77 -13.33
N THR A 108 8.69 17.18 -12.38
CA THR A 108 10.11 17.42 -12.61
C THR A 108 10.93 16.71 -11.54
N GLU A 109 12.23 16.96 -11.51
CA GLU A 109 13.08 16.41 -10.45
C GLU A 109 12.58 16.80 -9.02
N ASN A 110 12.03 18.01 -8.86
CA ASN A 110 11.61 18.57 -7.58
C ASN A 110 10.08 18.73 -7.45
N ILE A 111 9.32 18.41 -8.50
CA ILE A 111 7.86 18.48 -8.51
C ILE A 111 7.33 17.05 -8.65
N PRO A 112 6.53 16.56 -7.69
CA PRO A 112 6.01 15.20 -7.74
C PRO A 112 4.99 15.00 -8.86
N SER A 113 4.92 13.78 -9.39
CA SER A 113 3.87 13.39 -10.35
C SER A 113 2.57 13.02 -9.63
N PHE A 114 2.66 12.20 -8.59
CA PHE A 114 1.54 11.69 -7.79
C PHE A 114 1.87 11.75 -6.29
N ASP A 115 0.93 11.30 -5.47
CA ASP A 115 1.08 11.32 -4.02
C ASP A 115 2.17 10.38 -3.48
N TRP A 116 2.55 9.37 -4.25
CA TRP A 116 3.64 8.43 -3.90
C TRP A 116 4.99 8.76 -4.57
N ASP A 117 5.10 9.92 -5.22
CA ASP A 117 6.35 10.40 -5.80
C ASP A 117 7.09 11.34 -4.83
N LEU A 118 8.42 11.30 -4.85
CA LEU A 118 9.29 12.04 -3.93
C LEU A 118 9.03 11.70 -2.45
N CYS A 119 8.63 10.48 -2.17
CA CYS A 119 8.34 10.00 -0.82
C CYS A 119 9.56 9.37 -0.15
N ASP A 120 9.54 9.43 1.16
CA ASP A 120 10.38 8.70 2.09
C ASP A 120 9.50 7.84 3.00
N ILE A 121 10.09 6.89 3.74
CA ILE A 121 9.35 6.12 4.76
C ILE A 121 9.49 6.84 6.09
N TRP A 122 8.35 7.19 6.66
CA TRP A 122 8.24 7.85 7.95
C TRP A 122 7.79 6.88 9.03
N HIS A 123 7.99 7.27 10.27
CA HIS A 123 7.62 6.49 11.44
C HIS A 123 6.81 7.33 12.41
N ALA A 124 5.87 6.70 13.08
CA ALA A 124 5.12 7.28 14.18
C ALA A 124 4.87 6.25 15.27
N THR A 125 4.71 6.74 16.48
CA THR A 125 4.43 5.94 17.67
C THR A 125 3.16 6.39 18.38
N SER A 126 2.55 5.48 19.14
CA SER A 126 1.40 5.78 19.98
C SER A 126 1.40 4.90 21.23
N SER A 127 0.98 5.45 22.35
CA SER A 127 0.77 4.68 23.58
C SER A 127 -0.62 4.06 23.70
N ASP A 128 -1.59 4.51 22.89
CA ASP A 128 -2.99 4.13 22.99
C ASP A 128 -3.62 3.68 21.65
N GLY A 129 -2.89 3.82 20.54
CA GLY A 129 -3.35 3.52 19.18
C GLY A 129 -4.23 4.61 18.54
N TRP A 130 -4.55 5.69 19.28
CA TRP A 130 -5.40 6.77 18.82
C TRP A 130 -4.65 8.09 18.62
N HIS A 131 -3.68 8.40 19.50
CA HIS A 131 -2.86 9.59 19.47
C HIS A 131 -1.46 9.21 19.00
N TRP A 132 -1.13 9.64 17.78
CA TRP A 132 0.13 9.31 17.13
C TRP A 132 1.10 10.48 17.16
N ILE A 133 2.35 10.18 17.42
CA ILE A 133 3.46 11.13 17.39
C ILE A 133 4.36 10.74 16.24
N GLU A 134 4.42 11.59 15.22
CA GLU A 134 5.31 11.42 14.06
C GLU A 134 6.74 11.79 14.47
N ASP A 135 7.72 10.98 14.06
CA ASP A 135 9.12 11.30 14.26
C ASP A 135 9.50 12.58 13.48
N PRO A 136 10.48 13.37 13.96
CA PRO A 136 10.86 14.63 13.31
C PRO A 136 11.49 14.42 11.92
N GLU A 137 12.10 13.25 11.70
CA GLU A 137 12.81 12.88 10.47
C GLU A 137 12.31 11.55 9.94
N PRO A 138 12.43 11.28 8.63
CA PRO A 138 12.05 9.99 8.07
C PRO A 138 12.90 8.84 8.64
N ALA A 139 12.26 7.69 8.85
CA ALA A 139 12.93 6.46 9.26
C ALA A 139 13.89 5.98 8.15
N VAL A 140 13.43 5.98 6.90
CA VAL A 140 14.25 5.63 5.73
C VAL A 140 14.11 6.73 4.70
N THR A 141 15.25 7.32 4.31
CA THR A 141 15.31 8.31 3.24
C THR A 141 15.67 7.66 1.92
N ARG A 142 15.20 8.26 0.82
CA ARG A 142 15.66 7.91 -0.54
C ARG A 142 17.18 8.03 -0.62
N LEU A 143 17.79 7.05 -1.23
CA LEU A 143 19.23 7.08 -1.49
C LEU A 143 19.57 7.98 -2.69
N ALA A 144 20.80 8.42 -2.76
CA ALA A 144 21.30 9.11 -3.96
C ALA A 144 21.49 8.11 -5.13
N LYS A 145 21.41 8.60 -6.36
CA LYS A 145 21.81 7.84 -7.57
C LYS A 145 23.23 7.27 -7.39
N PRO A 146 23.50 6.05 -7.87
CA PRO A 146 22.64 5.17 -8.66
C PRO A 146 21.83 4.14 -7.84
N ASN A 147 21.80 4.24 -6.52
CA ASN A 147 21.12 3.27 -5.67
C ASN A 147 19.63 3.16 -6.01
N TYR A 148 19.06 1.97 -5.78
CA TYR A 148 17.66 1.74 -6.09
C TYR A 148 16.73 2.55 -5.19
N GLY A 149 15.65 3.09 -5.75
CA GLY A 149 14.69 3.92 -5.03
C GLY A 149 15.10 5.38 -4.88
N TRP A 150 16.06 5.86 -5.65
CA TRP A 150 16.52 7.25 -5.57
C TRP A 150 15.44 8.29 -5.87
N ARG A 151 14.42 7.95 -6.69
CA ARG A 151 13.33 8.87 -7.02
C ARG A 151 12.26 8.91 -5.94
N SER A 152 11.81 7.74 -5.50
CA SER A 152 10.80 7.60 -4.45
C SER A 152 10.89 6.24 -3.80
N ILE A 153 10.55 6.17 -2.53
CA ILE A 153 10.31 4.91 -1.80
C ILE A 153 8.95 4.99 -1.15
N SER A 154 8.17 3.92 -1.26
CA SER A 154 6.78 3.93 -0.79
C SER A 154 6.27 2.54 -0.44
N THR A 155 5.07 2.47 0.10
CA THR A 155 4.34 1.25 0.47
C THR A 155 5.23 0.28 1.20
N THR A 156 5.30 0.43 2.50
CA THR A 156 6.20 -0.34 3.35
C THR A 156 5.47 -1.34 4.22
N ASP A 157 6.15 -2.43 4.57
CA ASP A 157 5.72 -3.31 5.65
C ASP A 157 6.90 -3.80 6.48
N ILE A 158 6.64 -4.16 7.73
CA ILE A 158 7.64 -4.48 8.74
C ILE A 158 7.72 -5.97 9.02
N LEU A 159 8.94 -6.49 9.13
CA LEU A 159 9.25 -7.82 9.63
C LEU A 159 10.18 -7.73 10.83
N ILE A 160 9.88 -8.48 11.89
CA ILE A 160 10.83 -8.72 12.98
C ILE A 160 11.39 -10.13 12.81
N TRP A 161 12.72 -10.24 12.69
CA TRP A 161 13.41 -11.49 12.50
C TRP A 161 14.66 -11.56 13.38
N LYS A 162 14.70 -12.53 14.28
CA LYS A 162 15.85 -12.76 15.19
C LYS A 162 16.30 -11.48 15.92
N ASN A 163 15.33 -10.75 16.48
CA ASN A 163 15.50 -9.50 17.21
C ASN A 163 16.04 -8.32 16.38
N LYS A 164 15.96 -8.39 15.06
CA LYS A 164 16.22 -7.29 14.14
C LYS A 164 14.96 -6.90 13.40
N TYR A 165 14.96 -5.70 12.87
CA TYR A 165 13.83 -5.09 12.18
C TYR A 165 14.16 -4.90 10.70
N TYR A 166 13.20 -5.23 9.83
CA TYR A 166 13.36 -5.15 8.37
C TYR A 166 12.13 -4.45 7.77
N LEU A 167 12.33 -3.30 7.17
CA LEU A 167 11.31 -2.60 6.41
C LEU A 167 11.47 -2.96 4.94
N TYR A 168 10.50 -3.66 4.38
CA TYR A 168 10.39 -3.87 2.94
C TYR A 168 9.57 -2.76 2.34
N TYR A 169 10.01 -2.22 1.23
CA TYR A 169 9.31 -1.14 0.53
C TYR A 169 9.60 -1.20 -0.96
N GLN A 170 8.72 -0.60 -1.76
CA GLN A 170 8.95 -0.45 -3.19
C GLN A 170 9.77 0.80 -3.47
N GLY A 171 10.67 0.71 -4.45
CA GLY A 171 11.52 1.82 -4.89
C GLY A 171 11.28 2.18 -6.36
N PHE A 172 11.35 3.47 -6.65
CA PHE A 172 11.23 4.02 -8.00
C PHE A 172 12.55 4.68 -8.41
N ASN A 173 13.00 4.37 -9.61
CA ASN A 173 14.17 5.01 -10.24
C ASN A 173 13.77 6.01 -11.34
N GLU A 174 12.47 6.18 -11.58
CA GLU A 174 11.90 7.09 -12.55
C GLU A 174 10.72 7.83 -11.93
N ILE A 175 10.27 8.89 -12.60
CA ILE A 175 9.06 9.61 -12.20
C ILE A 175 7.85 8.67 -12.38
N PRO A 176 7.13 8.30 -11.29
CA PRO A 176 6.01 7.40 -11.39
C PRO A 176 4.94 7.87 -12.36
N GLY A 177 4.37 6.96 -13.14
CA GLY A 177 3.27 7.22 -14.05
C GLY A 177 3.60 8.01 -15.32
N ILE A 178 4.86 8.42 -15.54
CA ILE A 178 5.23 9.25 -16.70
C ILE A 178 5.79 8.40 -17.85
N HIS A 179 6.88 7.68 -17.66
CA HIS A 179 7.56 6.94 -18.73
C HIS A 179 7.18 5.45 -18.73
N SER A 180 7.59 4.74 -17.72
CA SER A 180 7.37 3.29 -17.57
C SER A 180 6.12 2.94 -16.73
N GLY A 181 5.25 3.93 -16.50
CA GLY A 181 4.12 3.76 -15.58
C GLY A 181 4.59 3.70 -14.11
N ASP A 182 4.08 2.76 -13.36
CA ASP A 182 4.46 2.57 -11.95
C ASP A 182 5.56 1.51 -11.80
N ARG A 183 6.62 1.60 -12.63
CA ARG A 183 7.72 0.63 -12.58
C ARG A 183 8.49 0.77 -11.27
N ALA A 184 8.34 -0.23 -10.43
CA ALA A 184 9.00 -0.32 -9.13
C ALA A 184 9.27 -1.78 -8.76
N ALA A 185 10.28 -2.00 -7.93
CA ALA A 185 10.60 -3.30 -7.35
C ALA A 185 10.84 -3.17 -5.85
N VAL A 186 10.84 -4.30 -5.15
CA VAL A 186 10.97 -4.31 -3.68
C VAL A 186 12.43 -4.30 -3.29
N THR A 187 12.74 -3.44 -2.33
CA THR A 187 14.00 -3.38 -1.60
C THR A 187 13.73 -3.45 -0.08
N VAL A 188 14.79 -3.36 0.74
CA VAL A 188 14.69 -3.51 2.19
C VAL A 188 15.66 -2.60 2.92
N ALA A 189 15.29 -2.15 4.12
CA ALA A 189 16.21 -1.57 5.10
C ALA A 189 16.21 -2.41 6.38
N GLU A 190 17.35 -2.52 7.05
CA GLU A 190 17.47 -3.20 8.33
C GLU A 190 17.82 -2.26 9.48
N ALA A 191 17.42 -2.62 10.70
CA ALA A 191 17.80 -1.92 11.93
C ALA A 191 17.85 -2.86 13.13
N GLU A 192 18.61 -2.49 14.15
CA GLU A 192 18.67 -3.20 15.45
C GLU A 192 17.54 -2.75 16.41
N SER A 193 16.86 -1.65 16.09
CA SER A 193 15.81 -1.06 16.90
C SER A 193 14.67 -0.57 16.01
N PRO A 194 13.40 -0.54 16.48
CA PRO A 194 12.29 0.04 15.72
C PRO A 194 12.48 1.52 15.41
N TYR A 195 13.30 2.21 16.17
CA TYR A 195 13.66 3.61 15.96
C TYR A 195 14.86 3.79 15.01
N GLY A 196 15.44 2.70 14.51
CA GLY A 196 16.66 2.75 13.70
C GLY A 196 17.95 2.76 14.53
N PRO A 197 19.07 3.29 13.99
CA PRO A 197 19.18 3.82 12.62
C PRO A 197 18.94 2.75 11.56
N TRP A 198 18.14 3.08 10.56
CA TRP A 198 17.84 2.21 9.45
C TRP A 198 18.96 2.24 8.40
N LYS A 199 19.32 1.06 7.88
CA LYS A 199 20.33 0.88 6.84
C LYS A 199 19.66 0.36 5.57
N PRO A 200 19.35 1.22 4.58
CA PRO A 200 18.83 0.78 3.29
C PRO A 200 19.85 -0.10 2.56
N LEU A 201 19.37 -1.20 1.95
CA LEU A 201 20.22 -2.09 1.14
C LEU A 201 20.67 -1.39 -0.16
N GLY A 202 19.78 -0.59 -0.77
CA GLY A 202 20.06 0.11 -2.01
C GLY A 202 20.01 -0.75 -3.28
N GLU A 203 19.64 -2.02 -3.12
CA GLU A 203 19.48 -3.01 -4.19
C GLU A 203 18.10 -3.65 -4.11
N VAL A 204 17.67 -4.28 -5.20
CA VAL A 204 16.39 -4.98 -5.30
C VAL A 204 16.50 -6.35 -4.64
N VAL A 205 15.50 -6.73 -3.83
CA VAL A 205 15.41 -8.07 -3.23
C VAL A 205 14.41 -8.98 -3.95
N VAL A 206 13.38 -8.40 -4.58
CA VAL A 206 12.49 -9.12 -5.50
C VAL A 206 12.42 -8.33 -6.80
N ASP A 207 13.03 -8.87 -7.84
CA ASP A 207 13.14 -8.23 -9.15
C ASP A 207 11.95 -8.57 -10.05
N PHE A 208 11.83 -7.82 -11.15
CA PHE A 208 10.81 -8.01 -12.18
C PHE A 208 10.82 -9.43 -12.75
N GLY A 209 9.66 -9.87 -13.23
CA GLY A 209 9.54 -11.00 -14.12
C GLY A 209 10.15 -10.70 -15.49
N LYS A 210 10.33 -11.74 -16.30
CA LYS A 210 10.77 -11.61 -17.68
C LYS A 210 9.72 -10.87 -18.52
N GLU A 211 10.15 -10.33 -19.65
CA GLU A 211 9.22 -9.72 -20.60
C GLU A 211 8.09 -10.68 -20.97
N GLY A 212 6.85 -10.19 -20.87
CA GLY A 212 5.63 -10.96 -21.09
C GLY A 212 5.08 -11.71 -19.87
N GLU A 213 5.81 -11.76 -18.76
CA GLU A 213 5.29 -12.30 -17.50
C GLU A 213 4.36 -11.29 -16.80
N TRP A 214 3.53 -11.82 -15.92
CA TRP A 214 2.48 -11.05 -15.22
C TRP A 214 3.02 -9.96 -14.29
N ASP A 215 4.26 -10.07 -13.84
CA ASP A 215 4.95 -9.14 -12.94
C ASP A 215 6.18 -8.48 -13.58
N SER A 216 6.21 -8.40 -14.92
CA SER A 216 7.36 -7.90 -15.68
C SER A 216 7.57 -6.39 -15.59
N ASN A 217 6.60 -5.62 -15.10
CA ASN A 217 6.73 -4.17 -14.98
C ASN A 217 6.77 -3.68 -13.53
N ALA A 218 6.04 -4.29 -12.63
CA ALA A 218 5.94 -3.79 -11.27
C ALA A 218 5.89 -4.93 -10.25
N ILE A 219 6.64 -4.76 -9.18
CA ILE A 219 6.63 -5.53 -7.95
C ILE A 219 6.36 -4.54 -6.82
N HIS A 220 5.13 -4.52 -6.32
CA HIS A 220 4.63 -3.54 -5.37
C HIS A 220 4.11 -4.18 -4.10
N ASP A 221 3.81 -3.35 -3.10
CA ASP A 221 3.02 -3.66 -1.91
C ASP A 221 3.58 -4.91 -1.16
N PRO A 222 4.85 -4.86 -0.74
CA PRO A 222 5.47 -5.98 -0.04
C PRO A 222 4.76 -6.27 1.28
N ASN A 223 4.47 -7.54 1.53
CA ASN A 223 3.88 -7.98 2.79
C ASN A 223 4.60 -9.25 3.28
N PRO A 224 5.57 -9.12 4.20
CA PRO A 224 6.36 -10.24 4.67
C PRO A 224 5.66 -11.01 5.80
N ILE A 225 5.72 -12.35 5.72
CA ILE A 225 5.25 -13.28 6.75
C ILE A 225 6.34 -14.30 7.04
N ILE A 226 6.49 -14.68 8.31
CA ILE A 226 7.33 -15.79 8.73
C ILE A 226 6.46 -17.04 8.82
N TYR A 227 6.89 -18.13 8.17
CA TYR A 227 6.29 -19.43 8.29
C TYR A 227 7.36 -20.51 8.17
N ASP A 228 7.36 -21.48 9.07
CA ASP A 228 8.28 -22.62 9.10
C ASP A 228 9.76 -22.21 8.92
N GLY A 229 10.18 -21.17 9.65
CA GLY A 229 11.57 -20.69 9.64
C GLY A 229 11.99 -19.99 8.35
N LYS A 230 11.08 -19.70 7.43
CA LYS A 230 11.32 -18.99 6.18
C LYS A 230 10.51 -17.71 6.12
N ILE A 231 10.92 -16.81 5.24
CA ILE A 231 10.25 -15.54 4.97
C ILE A 231 9.51 -15.68 3.65
N TYR A 232 8.21 -15.46 3.70
CA TYR A 232 7.31 -15.41 2.55
C TYR A 232 6.96 -13.94 2.32
N LEU A 233 7.54 -13.37 1.28
CA LEU A 233 7.29 -11.99 0.88
C LEU A 233 6.23 -11.98 -0.21
N TYR A 234 4.99 -11.68 0.17
CA TYR A 234 3.90 -11.48 -0.78
C TYR A 234 4.05 -10.11 -1.43
N TYR A 235 3.66 -10.03 -2.70
CA TYR A 235 3.77 -8.80 -3.48
C TYR A 235 2.70 -8.72 -4.56
N LYS A 236 2.34 -7.51 -4.94
CA LYS A 236 1.52 -7.24 -6.11
C LYS A 236 2.42 -7.12 -7.34
N GLY A 237 2.09 -7.83 -8.40
CA GLY A 237 2.73 -7.71 -9.70
C GLY A 237 1.81 -7.11 -10.76
N SER A 238 2.39 -6.44 -11.73
CA SER A 238 1.68 -6.03 -12.95
C SER A 238 2.55 -6.17 -14.19
N PRO A 239 1.96 -6.54 -15.35
CA PRO A 239 2.68 -6.63 -16.60
C PRO A 239 2.92 -5.24 -17.19
N GLN A 240 3.87 -5.15 -18.10
CA GLN A 240 4.10 -3.94 -18.89
C GLN A 240 2.86 -3.59 -19.72
N LYS A 241 2.46 -2.31 -19.75
CA LYS A 241 1.35 -1.85 -20.58
C LYS A 241 1.59 -2.23 -22.05
N GLY A 242 0.63 -2.95 -22.65
CA GLY A 242 0.72 -3.43 -24.02
C GLY A 242 1.53 -4.73 -24.19
N GLY A 243 2.08 -5.28 -23.13
CA GLY A 243 2.72 -6.60 -23.12
C GLY A 243 1.73 -7.73 -23.37
N LYS A 244 2.21 -8.86 -23.90
CA LYS A 244 1.41 -10.06 -24.21
C LYS A 244 0.89 -10.81 -22.96
N GLY A 245 1.00 -10.21 -21.77
CA GLY A 245 0.66 -10.81 -20.47
C GLY A 245 -0.83 -11.06 -20.21
N GLY A 246 -1.66 -11.11 -21.24
CA GLY A 246 -3.07 -11.46 -21.12
C GLY A 246 -3.93 -10.39 -20.46
N THR A 247 -5.06 -10.81 -19.89
CA THR A 247 -6.08 -9.97 -19.25
C THR A 247 -5.75 -9.59 -17.80
N LEU A 248 -4.67 -10.11 -17.23
CA LEU A 248 -4.28 -9.81 -15.85
C LEU A 248 -3.66 -8.42 -15.76
N ILE A 249 -4.41 -7.49 -15.20
CA ILE A 249 -3.94 -6.11 -14.95
C ILE A 249 -3.05 -6.09 -13.71
N ARG A 250 -3.41 -6.85 -12.68
CA ARG A 250 -2.72 -6.98 -11.39
C ARG A 250 -2.99 -8.35 -10.80
N ALA A 251 -2.01 -8.90 -10.10
CA ALA A 251 -2.13 -10.18 -9.40
C ALA A 251 -1.20 -10.19 -8.18
N GLN A 252 -1.38 -11.15 -7.29
CA GLN A 252 -0.53 -11.33 -6.13
C GLN A 252 0.37 -12.55 -6.32
N GLY A 253 1.62 -12.39 -5.94
CA GLY A 253 2.60 -13.47 -5.92
C GLY A 253 3.31 -13.57 -4.58
N VAL A 254 4.20 -14.55 -4.46
CA VAL A 254 5.05 -14.76 -3.31
C VAL A 254 6.47 -15.12 -3.74
N ALA A 255 7.44 -14.53 -3.05
CA ALA A 255 8.85 -14.90 -3.12
C ALA A 255 9.31 -15.37 -1.74
N ILE A 256 10.18 -16.37 -1.69
CA ILE A 256 10.55 -17.08 -0.45
C ILE A 256 12.06 -16.98 -0.24
N ALA A 257 12.46 -16.69 1.00
CA ALA A 257 13.87 -16.64 1.41
C ALA A 257 14.07 -17.24 2.79
N GLU A 258 15.31 -17.64 3.08
CA GLU A 258 15.75 -18.05 4.42
C GLU A 258 16.39 -16.90 5.20
N ASN A 259 16.64 -15.77 4.53
CA ASN A 259 17.26 -14.57 5.08
C ASN A 259 16.46 -13.33 4.68
N PRO A 260 16.24 -12.37 5.60
CA PRO A 260 15.52 -11.13 5.29
C PRO A 260 16.11 -10.28 4.16
N LEU A 261 17.40 -10.36 3.94
CA LEU A 261 18.07 -9.66 2.83
C LEU A 261 18.10 -10.48 1.53
N GLY A 262 17.48 -11.66 1.53
CA GLY A 262 17.45 -12.56 0.38
C GLY A 262 18.61 -13.57 0.35
N PRO A 263 18.85 -14.24 -0.81
CA PRO A 263 18.08 -14.06 -2.05
C PRO A 263 16.64 -14.59 -1.93
N PHE A 264 15.69 -13.83 -2.48
CA PHE A 264 14.30 -14.27 -2.60
C PHE A 264 14.07 -15.01 -3.93
N VAL A 265 13.43 -16.17 -3.84
CA VAL A 265 13.06 -16.98 -5.00
C VAL A 265 11.55 -16.93 -5.19
N LYS A 266 11.09 -16.48 -6.34
CA LYS A 266 9.68 -16.47 -6.71
C LYS A 266 9.12 -17.88 -6.77
N SER A 267 7.92 -18.09 -6.24
CA SER A 267 7.25 -19.38 -6.29
C SER A 267 6.83 -19.74 -7.72
N ASP A 268 6.98 -20.99 -8.09
CA ASP A 268 6.47 -21.52 -9.38
C ASP A 268 4.94 -21.55 -9.45
N LEU A 269 4.25 -21.34 -8.30
CA LEU A 269 2.79 -21.26 -8.24
C LEU A 269 2.26 -19.85 -8.53
N ASN A 270 3.12 -18.86 -8.74
CA ASN A 270 2.72 -17.50 -9.04
C ASN A 270 2.03 -17.36 -10.40
N PRO A 271 1.02 -16.49 -10.54
CA PRO A 271 0.41 -15.72 -9.48
C PRO A 271 -0.53 -16.57 -8.60
N ILE A 272 -0.50 -16.37 -7.29
CA ILE A 272 -1.32 -17.13 -6.32
C ILE A 272 -2.73 -16.57 -6.16
N ILE A 273 -2.93 -15.27 -6.47
CA ILE A 273 -4.24 -14.61 -6.51
C ILE A 273 -4.31 -13.77 -7.78
N ASN A 274 -5.35 -13.95 -8.57
CA ASN A 274 -5.54 -13.29 -9.87
C ASN A 274 -6.29 -11.95 -9.77
N SER A 275 -6.37 -11.35 -8.63
CA SER A 275 -7.07 -10.09 -8.40
C SER A 275 -6.47 -9.33 -7.22
N GLY A 276 -7.06 -8.20 -6.91
CA GLY A 276 -6.65 -7.36 -5.80
C GLY A 276 -5.71 -6.23 -6.22
N HIS A 277 -5.76 -5.18 -5.43
CA HIS A 277 -4.86 -4.03 -5.57
C HIS A 277 -3.85 -4.03 -4.43
N GLU A 278 -4.27 -3.70 -3.25
CA GLU A 278 -3.53 -3.87 -2.02
C GLU A 278 -4.10 -5.05 -1.26
N THR A 279 -3.23 -5.89 -0.76
CA THR A 279 -3.63 -7.13 -0.09
C THR A 279 -2.92 -7.21 1.24
N CYS A 280 -3.68 -7.37 2.31
CA CYS A 280 -3.13 -7.64 3.63
C CYS A 280 -3.10 -9.13 3.88
N MET A 281 -1.91 -9.70 3.98
CA MET A 281 -1.68 -11.10 4.33
C MET A 281 -1.33 -11.20 5.81
N PHE A 282 -1.90 -12.19 6.49
CA PHE A 282 -1.57 -12.44 7.90
C PHE A 282 -1.66 -13.92 8.25
N PRO A 283 -0.86 -14.40 9.22
CA PRO A 283 -0.95 -15.76 9.70
C PRO A 283 -2.34 -16.03 10.31
N TRP A 284 -2.97 -17.13 9.90
CA TRP A 284 -4.27 -17.52 10.38
C TRP A 284 -4.36 -19.03 10.56
N LYS A 285 -4.63 -19.49 11.79
CA LYS A 285 -4.64 -20.93 12.11
C LYS A 285 -3.33 -21.60 11.69
N LYS A 286 -3.42 -22.58 10.77
CA LYS A 286 -2.26 -23.31 10.22
C LYS A 286 -1.85 -22.82 8.83
N GLY A 287 -2.26 -21.64 8.44
CA GLY A 287 -2.01 -21.08 7.10
C GLY A 287 -1.93 -19.57 7.12
N VAL A 288 -2.32 -18.99 5.99
CA VAL A 288 -2.33 -17.55 5.75
C VAL A 288 -3.72 -17.15 5.26
N ALA A 289 -4.27 -16.11 5.85
CA ALA A 289 -5.46 -15.43 5.35
C ALA A 289 -5.08 -14.15 4.61
N ALA A 290 -5.95 -13.73 3.70
CA ALA A 290 -5.79 -12.51 2.92
C ALA A 290 -7.06 -11.67 3.00
N ILE A 291 -6.87 -10.35 3.19
CA ILE A 291 -7.89 -9.35 2.90
C ILE A 291 -7.48 -8.71 1.57
N VAL A 292 -8.36 -8.80 0.56
CA VAL A 292 -8.08 -8.40 -0.82
C VAL A 292 -9.05 -7.29 -1.23
#